data_8704b4fbce105c0081f1473e4e9536f8
#
_entry.id   8704b4fbce105c0081f1473e4e9536f8
#
_cell.length_a   1.000
_cell.length_b   1.000
_cell.length_c   1.000
_cell.angle_alpha   90.00
_cell.angle_beta   90.00
_cell.angle_gamma   90.00
#
_symmetry.space_group_name_H-M   'P 1'
#
loop_
_entity.id
_entity.type
_entity.pdbx_description
1 polymer ?
#
loop_
_entity_poly.entity_id
_entity_poly.type
_entity_poly.pdbx_seq_one_letter_code
_entity_poly.pdbx_strand_id
1 'polypeptide(L)'
;MTWRDRILDDGTDREKWLRARDSVIGASDAAKLARASSVPSVLASKLSNRSFTGNSYTESGNRWEPMMLAWAGIAANKALVHSVDEPGFAATPDGVQDLPGGAVLLAECKAKHNKVVLGPTLGEWRQLSWQFLTFPEAETLEFIWVELIDDELRTDLNGEPKHLTIHRSEPKVQDLLAQMLPLAHDLLPRLRAALQFEQELAS
;
A
#
# COMPACT_ATOMS: atom_id res chain seq x y z
N MET A 1 14.81 16.77 -2.22
CA MET A 1 13.37 16.47 -2.42
C MET A 1 12.98 15.48 -1.33
N THR A 2 11.99 15.80 -0.53
CA THR A 2 11.47 14.92 0.53
C THR A 2 10.24 14.17 0.01
N TRP A 3 9.76 13.17 0.75
CA TRP A 3 8.53 12.49 0.38
C TRP A 3 7.32 13.44 0.29
N ARG A 4 7.30 14.54 1.06
CA ARG A 4 6.23 15.54 1.04
C ARG A 4 6.14 16.33 -0.27
N ASP A 5 7.26 16.49 -0.95
CA ASP A 5 7.32 17.17 -2.26
C ASP A 5 6.70 16.30 -3.39
N ARG A 6 6.42 15.01 -3.09
CA ARG A 6 5.89 14.00 -4.00
C ARG A 6 4.45 13.59 -3.69
N ILE A 7 3.75 14.33 -2.82
CA ILE A 7 2.35 14.06 -2.49
C ILE A 7 1.48 14.39 -3.70
N LEU A 8 0.74 13.40 -4.21
CA LEU A 8 -0.28 13.57 -5.25
C LEU A 8 -1.62 14.03 -4.66
N ASP A 9 -1.96 13.53 -3.48
CA ASP A 9 -3.14 13.88 -2.71
C ASP A 9 -2.88 13.62 -1.22
N ASP A 10 -3.33 14.51 -0.35
CA ASP A 10 -3.07 14.43 1.09
C ASP A 10 -4.02 13.48 1.84
N GLY A 11 -5.03 12.93 1.14
CA GLY A 11 -6.01 12.00 1.69
C GLY A 11 -7.07 12.63 2.58
N THR A 12 -7.15 13.96 2.65
CA THR A 12 -8.18 14.67 3.45
C THR A 12 -9.56 14.61 2.81
N ASP A 13 -9.60 14.61 1.46
CA ASP A 13 -10.81 14.46 0.66
C ASP A 13 -10.81 13.07 -0.01
N ARG A 14 -11.68 12.20 0.46
CA ARG A 14 -11.77 10.81 -0.03
C ARG A 14 -12.02 10.72 -1.53
N GLU A 15 -12.86 11.57 -2.10
CA GLU A 15 -13.18 11.53 -3.51
C GLU A 15 -12.01 12.01 -4.38
N LYS A 16 -11.31 13.07 -3.95
CA LYS A 16 -10.09 13.53 -4.64
C LYS A 16 -9.01 12.47 -4.59
N TRP A 17 -8.82 11.87 -3.42
CA TRP A 17 -7.86 10.79 -3.25
C TRP A 17 -8.16 9.59 -4.17
N LEU A 18 -9.42 9.17 -4.28
CA LEU A 18 -9.82 8.10 -5.20
C LEU A 18 -9.49 8.46 -6.66
N ARG A 19 -9.81 9.69 -7.08
CA ARG A 19 -9.49 10.17 -8.45
C ARG A 19 -7.98 10.19 -8.71
N ALA A 20 -7.18 10.69 -7.76
CA ALA A 20 -5.73 10.68 -7.88
C ALA A 20 -5.18 9.24 -7.98
N ARG A 21 -5.72 8.33 -7.19
CA ARG A 21 -5.34 6.91 -7.18
C ARG A 21 -5.70 6.18 -8.48
N ASP A 22 -6.77 6.58 -9.18
CA ASP A 22 -7.21 5.92 -10.41
C ASP A 22 -6.15 5.98 -11.52
N SER A 23 -5.36 7.04 -11.58
CA SER A 23 -4.38 7.29 -12.62
C SER A 23 -2.99 6.70 -12.36
N VAL A 24 -2.76 6.10 -11.18
CA VAL A 24 -1.47 5.55 -10.77
C VAL A 24 -1.56 4.06 -10.43
N ILE A 25 -0.45 3.37 -10.43
CA ILE A 25 -0.33 2.01 -9.89
C ILE A 25 0.03 2.13 -8.41
N GLY A 26 -0.93 1.80 -7.55
CA GLY A 26 -0.75 1.81 -6.10
C GLY A 26 -0.14 0.52 -5.57
N ALA A 27 0.30 0.52 -4.31
CA ALA A 27 0.89 -0.65 -3.67
C ALA A 27 -0.06 -1.87 -3.64
N SER A 28 -1.37 -1.65 -3.47
CA SER A 28 -2.37 -2.72 -3.52
C SER A 28 -2.63 -3.26 -4.93
N ASP A 29 -2.35 -2.48 -5.99
CA ASP A 29 -2.37 -2.95 -7.38
C ASP A 29 -1.11 -3.78 -7.66
N ALA A 30 0.06 -3.27 -7.25
CA ALA A 30 1.35 -3.94 -7.36
C ALA A 30 1.36 -5.30 -6.63
N ALA A 31 0.67 -5.42 -5.48
CA ALA A 31 0.51 -6.68 -4.77
C ALA A 31 -0.05 -7.83 -5.63
N LYS A 32 -0.81 -7.50 -6.68
CA LYS A 32 -1.42 -8.45 -7.63
C LYS A 32 -0.53 -8.74 -8.85
N LEU A 33 0.54 -7.97 -9.08
CA LEU A 33 1.47 -8.15 -10.20
C LEU A 33 2.45 -9.31 -9.92
N ALA A 34 1.98 -10.53 -10.12
CA ALA A 34 2.76 -11.73 -9.85
C ALA A 34 3.47 -12.30 -11.09
N ARG A 35 2.94 -12.03 -12.28
CA ARG A 35 3.41 -12.58 -13.57
C ARG A 35 2.76 -11.82 -14.73
N ALA A 36 3.29 -11.95 -15.94
CA ALA A 36 2.77 -11.23 -17.11
C ALA A 36 1.27 -11.45 -17.34
N SER A 37 0.77 -12.67 -17.12
CA SER A 37 -0.66 -12.98 -17.26
C SER A 37 -1.56 -12.30 -16.21
N SER A 38 -1.01 -11.69 -15.15
CA SER A 38 -1.80 -10.91 -14.17
C SER A 38 -2.07 -9.47 -14.63
N VAL A 39 -1.30 -8.93 -15.57
CA VAL A 39 -1.43 -7.53 -16.01
C VAL A 39 -2.83 -7.19 -16.54
N PRO A 40 -3.44 -7.98 -17.47
CA PRO A 40 -4.80 -7.68 -17.94
C PRO A 40 -5.85 -7.71 -16.83
N SER A 41 -5.75 -8.66 -15.89
CA SER A 41 -6.71 -8.76 -14.78
C SER A 41 -6.57 -7.63 -13.77
N VAL A 42 -5.35 -7.15 -13.52
CA VAL A 42 -5.11 -5.99 -12.66
C VAL A 42 -5.66 -4.72 -13.33
N LEU A 43 -5.43 -4.53 -14.64
CA LEU A 43 -6.02 -3.44 -15.40
C LEU A 43 -7.54 -3.45 -15.30
N ALA A 44 -8.19 -4.57 -15.63
CA ALA A 44 -9.64 -4.70 -15.58
C ALA A 44 -10.18 -4.42 -14.16
N SER A 45 -9.55 -4.98 -13.12
CA SER A 45 -9.92 -4.73 -11.72
C SER A 45 -9.81 -3.25 -11.36
N LYS A 46 -8.77 -2.57 -11.83
CA LYS A 46 -8.54 -1.15 -11.54
C LYS A 46 -9.59 -0.25 -12.22
N LEU A 47 -9.95 -0.54 -13.46
CA LEU A 47 -10.98 0.20 -14.18
C LEU A 47 -12.39 -0.05 -13.63
N SER A 48 -12.71 -1.28 -13.16
CA SER A 48 -14.02 -1.63 -12.61
C SER A 48 -14.23 -1.19 -11.17
N ASN A 49 -13.18 -1.05 -10.36
CA ASN A 49 -13.29 -0.78 -8.92
C ASN A 49 -13.34 0.71 -8.54
N ARG A 50 -13.57 1.60 -9.48
CA ARG A 50 -13.64 3.05 -9.24
C ARG A 50 -14.78 3.46 -8.31
N SER A 51 -15.84 2.66 -8.24
CA SER A 51 -17.00 2.88 -7.36
C SER A 51 -16.95 2.09 -6.05
N PHE A 52 -15.81 1.41 -5.75
CA PHE A 52 -15.71 0.58 -4.55
C PHE A 52 -15.69 1.46 -3.28
N THR A 53 -16.74 1.35 -2.48
CA THR A 53 -16.93 2.15 -1.25
C THR A 53 -16.41 1.48 0.03
N GLY A 54 -15.81 0.29 -0.06
CA GLY A 54 -15.34 -0.49 1.09
C GLY A 54 -16.20 -1.73 1.35
N ASN A 55 -15.73 -2.58 2.24
CA ASN A 55 -16.46 -3.75 2.76
C ASN A 55 -16.14 -3.93 4.27
N SER A 56 -16.72 -4.93 4.93
CA SER A 56 -16.51 -5.22 6.36
C SER A 56 -15.03 -5.37 6.74
N TYR A 57 -14.18 -5.90 5.85
CA TYR A 57 -12.73 -5.99 6.09
C TYR A 57 -12.04 -4.63 6.07
N THR A 58 -12.50 -3.70 5.24
CA THR A 58 -12.01 -2.31 5.22
C THR A 58 -12.42 -1.57 6.50
N GLU A 59 -13.66 -1.78 6.97
CA GLU A 59 -14.17 -1.19 8.22
C GLU A 59 -13.39 -1.71 9.43
N SER A 60 -13.12 -3.01 9.48
CA SER A 60 -12.30 -3.60 10.54
C SER A 60 -10.86 -3.09 10.49
N GLY A 61 -10.25 -2.95 9.30
CA GLY A 61 -8.94 -2.31 9.15
C GLY A 61 -8.93 -0.92 9.77
N ASN A 62 -9.86 -0.07 9.37
CA ASN A 62 -9.99 1.31 9.87
C ASN A 62 -10.21 1.36 11.41
N ARG A 63 -10.84 0.35 12.00
CA ARG A 63 -11.08 0.26 13.45
C ARG A 63 -9.79 0.01 14.22
N TRP A 64 -8.93 -0.89 13.74
CA TRP A 64 -7.76 -1.35 14.49
C TRP A 64 -6.45 -0.66 14.13
N GLU A 65 -6.37 -0.06 12.95
CA GLU A 65 -5.19 0.67 12.47
C GLU A 65 -4.69 1.76 13.44
N PRO A 66 -5.55 2.65 14.01
CA PRO A 66 -5.09 3.69 14.93
C PRO A 66 -4.43 3.12 16.20
N MET A 67 -4.93 1.98 16.70
CA MET A 67 -4.36 1.32 17.87
C MET A 67 -2.98 0.72 17.56
N MET A 68 -2.82 0.08 16.38
CA MET A 68 -1.55 -0.49 15.95
C MET A 68 -0.48 0.59 15.73
N LEU A 69 -0.84 1.71 15.09
CA LEU A 69 0.06 2.84 14.88
C LEU A 69 0.45 3.52 16.19
N ALA A 70 -0.52 3.72 17.11
CA ALA A 70 -0.26 4.29 18.43
C ALA A 70 0.68 3.39 19.26
N TRP A 71 0.49 2.06 19.21
CA TRP A 71 1.37 1.10 19.87
C TRP A 71 2.82 1.20 19.33
N ALA A 72 2.98 1.35 18.01
CA ALA A 72 4.29 1.48 17.38
C ALA A 72 4.91 2.88 17.52
N GLY A 73 4.14 3.89 17.96
CA GLY A 73 4.60 5.27 18.02
C GLY A 73 4.80 5.91 16.66
N ILE A 74 4.10 5.42 15.62
CA ILE A 74 4.24 5.89 14.24
C ILE A 74 3.03 6.76 13.89
N ALA A 75 3.28 7.94 13.25
CA ALA A 75 2.23 8.84 12.84
C ALA A 75 1.40 8.26 11.68
N ALA A 76 0.07 8.33 11.80
CA ALA A 76 -0.84 7.91 10.73
C ALA A 76 -0.64 8.74 9.46
N ASN A 77 -0.73 8.08 8.30
CA ASN A 77 -0.61 8.72 7.00
C ASN A 77 -1.83 8.39 6.13
N LYS A 78 -2.27 9.37 5.35
CA LYS A 78 -3.31 9.21 4.32
C LYS A 78 -2.83 9.69 2.95
N ALA A 79 -1.67 10.31 2.90
CA ALA A 79 -1.15 10.90 1.68
C ALA A 79 -0.78 9.83 0.66
N LEU A 80 -1.20 10.03 -0.57
CA LEU A 80 -0.77 9.27 -1.73
C LEU A 80 0.51 9.89 -2.27
N VAL A 81 1.61 9.16 -2.19
CA VAL A 81 2.95 9.64 -2.54
C VAL A 81 3.47 8.88 -3.75
N HIS A 82 3.95 9.59 -4.77
CA HIS A 82 4.53 8.97 -5.97
C HIS A 82 6.02 8.67 -5.81
N SER A 83 6.52 7.73 -6.61
CA SER A 83 7.95 7.42 -6.65
C SER A 83 8.74 8.54 -7.32
N VAL A 84 10.04 8.58 -7.06
CA VAL A 84 10.94 9.60 -7.65
C VAL A 84 11.07 9.43 -9.16
N ASP A 85 11.22 8.18 -9.61
CA ASP A 85 11.58 7.88 -11.00
C ASP A 85 10.35 7.80 -11.94
N GLU A 86 9.19 7.39 -11.42
CA GLU A 86 7.96 7.27 -12.21
C GLU A 86 6.74 7.78 -11.40
N PRO A 87 6.24 8.99 -11.69
CA PRO A 87 5.09 9.56 -10.97
C PRO A 87 3.80 8.74 -11.08
N GLY A 88 3.73 7.82 -12.03
CA GLY A 88 2.62 6.87 -12.16
C GLY A 88 2.68 5.69 -11.17
N PHE A 89 3.73 5.56 -10.37
CA PHE A 89 3.86 4.57 -9.29
C PHE A 89 3.70 5.29 -7.95
N ALA A 90 2.78 4.83 -7.12
CA ALA A 90 2.47 5.52 -5.86
C ALA A 90 2.13 4.55 -4.74
N ALA A 91 2.18 5.04 -3.50
CA ALA A 91 1.72 4.31 -2.33
C ALA A 91 1.11 5.25 -1.28
N THR A 92 0.27 4.68 -0.44
CA THR A 92 -0.21 5.26 0.81
C THR A 92 0.09 4.25 1.92
N PRO A 93 1.29 4.26 2.53
CA PRO A 93 1.53 3.51 3.76
C PRO A 93 0.56 3.96 4.85
N ASP A 94 0.16 3.07 5.75
CA ASP A 94 -0.75 3.42 6.84
C ASP A 94 -0.10 4.38 7.85
N GLY A 95 1.23 4.27 8.01
CA GLY A 95 2.01 5.19 8.84
C GLY A 95 3.30 5.65 8.18
N VAL A 96 3.69 6.90 8.45
CA VAL A 96 4.98 7.50 8.05
C VAL A 96 5.50 8.34 9.21
N GLN A 97 6.66 7.95 9.75
CA GLN A 97 7.33 8.68 10.79
C GLN A 97 8.63 9.29 10.27
N ASP A 98 8.74 10.62 10.35
CA ASP A 98 10.01 11.29 10.03
C ASP A 98 11.09 10.94 11.04
N LEU A 99 12.27 10.68 10.54
CA LEU A 99 13.47 10.39 11.30
C LEU A 99 14.54 11.47 11.05
N PRO A 100 15.53 11.59 11.94
CA PRO A 100 16.66 12.50 11.72
C PRO A 100 17.34 12.26 10.36
N GLY A 101 17.84 13.34 9.75
CA GLY A 101 18.55 13.25 8.47
C GLY A 101 17.65 13.12 7.23
N GLY A 102 16.33 13.23 7.38
CA GLY A 102 15.38 13.13 6.26
C GLY A 102 14.98 11.70 5.90
N ALA A 103 15.41 10.72 6.69
CA ALA A 103 14.93 9.35 6.59
C ALA A 103 13.49 9.24 7.12
N VAL A 104 12.79 8.16 6.76
CA VAL A 104 11.46 7.86 7.29
C VAL A 104 11.37 6.38 7.72
N LEU A 105 10.50 6.13 8.70
CA LEU A 105 10.03 4.80 9.05
C LEU A 105 8.61 4.65 8.52
N LEU A 106 8.33 3.57 7.80
CA LEU A 106 7.01 3.26 7.29
C LEU A 106 6.29 2.27 8.20
N ALA A 107 4.97 2.27 8.15
CA ALA A 107 4.16 1.22 8.76
C ALA A 107 3.04 0.77 7.82
N GLU A 108 2.76 -0.54 7.85
CA GLU A 108 1.60 -1.17 7.22
C GLU A 108 0.88 -2.03 8.24
N CYS A 109 -0.40 -1.77 8.44
CA CYS A 109 -1.25 -2.39 9.46
C CYS A 109 -2.24 -3.39 8.83
N LYS A 110 -2.44 -4.55 9.44
CA LYS A 110 -3.39 -5.55 8.96
C LYS A 110 -4.22 -6.16 10.07
N ALA A 111 -5.54 -6.19 9.89
CA ALA A 111 -6.44 -7.02 10.67
C ALA A 111 -6.60 -8.39 10.01
N LYS A 112 -6.27 -9.47 10.72
CA LYS A 112 -6.29 -10.86 10.24
C LYS A 112 -7.48 -11.59 10.85
N HIS A 113 -8.53 -11.80 10.06
CA HIS A 113 -9.77 -12.39 10.51
C HIS A 113 -9.72 -13.92 10.53
N ASN A 114 -10.13 -14.53 11.66
CA ASN A 114 -10.32 -15.97 11.84
C ASN A 114 -9.12 -16.82 11.43
N LYS A 115 -7.91 -16.31 11.63
CA LYS A 115 -6.67 -17.03 11.35
C LYS A 115 -5.51 -16.52 12.20
N VAL A 116 -4.60 -17.43 12.48
CA VAL A 116 -3.29 -17.12 13.05
C VAL A 116 -2.28 -17.07 11.92
N VAL A 117 -1.46 -16.02 11.89
CA VAL A 117 -0.44 -15.84 10.87
C VAL A 117 0.93 -15.54 11.49
N LEU A 118 1.98 -15.97 10.82
CA LEU A 118 3.37 -15.76 11.25
C LEU A 118 4.03 -14.52 10.62
N GLY A 119 3.31 -13.81 9.75
CA GLY A 119 3.81 -12.63 9.06
C GLY A 119 3.07 -12.34 7.77
N PRO A 120 3.63 -11.49 6.89
CA PRO A 120 3.00 -11.08 5.65
C PRO A 120 2.81 -12.25 4.66
N THR A 121 1.66 -12.29 4.01
CA THR A 121 1.43 -13.12 2.81
C THR A 121 2.30 -12.64 1.64
N LEU A 122 2.45 -13.44 0.59
CA LEU A 122 3.23 -13.04 -0.59
C LEU A 122 2.66 -11.78 -1.28
N GLY A 123 1.32 -11.58 -1.27
CA GLY A 123 0.70 -10.36 -1.76
C GLY A 123 1.06 -9.15 -0.89
N GLU A 124 1.03 -9.29 0.43
CA GLU A 124 1.44 -8.24 1.36
C GLU A 124 2.95 -7.94 1.21
N TRP A 125 3.80 -8.95 1.06
CA TRP A 125 5.22 -8.73 0.76
C TRP A 125 5.44 -7.88 -0.48
N ARG A 126 4.66 -8.10 -1.57
CA ARG A 126 4.71 -7.25 -2.76
C ARG A 126 4.25 -5.82 -2.46
N GLN A 127 3.18 -5.65 -1.67
CA GLN A 127 2.70 -4.35 -1.23
C GLN A 127 3.79 -3.59 -0.47
N LEU A 128 4.43 -4.22 0.51
CA LEU A 128 5.50 -3.65 1.32
C LEU A 128 6.74 -3.30 0.48
N SER A 129 7.14 -4.20 -0.42
CA SER A 129 8.25 -3.92 -1.35
C SER A 129 7.95 -2.71 -2.22
N TRP A 130 6.71 -2.55 -2.70
CA TRP A 130 6.29 -1.40 -3.49
C TRP A 130 6.34 -0.08 -2.71
N GLN A 131 6.04 -0.10 -1.42
CA GLN A 131 6.17 1.07 -0.56
C GLN A 131 7.63 1.54 -0.46
N PHE A 132 8.59 0.64 -0.39
CA PHE A 132 10.01 0.98 -0.45
C PHE A 132 10.41 1.62 -1.79
N LEU A 133 9.81 1.23 -2.92
CA LEU A 133 10.03 1.89 -4.20
C LEU A 133 9.56 3.35 -4.17
N THR A 134 8.40 3.61 -3.58
CA THR A 134 7.81 4.95 -3.53
C THR A 134 8.41 5.84 -2.46
N PHE A 135 9.02 5.27 -1.44
CA PHE A 135 9.70 5.99 -0.35
C PHE A 135 11.19 5.60 -0.28
N PRO A 136 12.04 6.12 -1.17
CA PRO A 136 13.48 5.82 -1.13
C PRO A 136 14.16 6.28 0.16
N GLU A 137 13.53 7.18 0.91
CA GLU A 137 13.99 7.65 2.22
C GLU A 137 13.82 6.62 3.35
N ALA A 138 13.03 5.55 3.12
CA ALA A 138 12.78 4.52 4.13
C ALA A 138 13.76 3.37 4.02
N GLU A 139 14.50 3.08 5.08
CA GLU A 139 15.34 1.89 5.22
C GLU A 139 14.59 0.73 5.87
N THR A 140 13.58 1.04 6.69
CA THR A 140 12.79 0.06 7.42
C THR A 140 11.30 0.34 7.30
N LEU A 141 10.52 -0.74 7.43
CA LEU A 141 9.06 -0.71 7.45
C LEU A 141 8.58 -1.68 8.55
N GLU A 142 7.69 -1.22 9.40
CA GLU A 142 7.00 -2.04 10.39
C GLU A 142 5.72 -2.63 9.78
N PHE A 143 5.69 -3.95 9.62
CA PHE A 143 4.47 -4.68 9.34
C PHE A 143 3.82 -5.08 10.66
N ILE A 144 2.66 -4.49 10.97
CA ILE A 144 1.99 -4.64 12.25
C ILE A 144 0.65 -5.34 12.00
N TRP A 145 0.30 -6.34 12.81
CA TRP A 145 -0.99 -6.98 12.64
C TRP A 145 -1.64 -7.39 13.95
N VAL A 146 -2.96 -7.42 13.91
CA VAL A 146 -3.79 -8.02 14.93
C VAL A 146 -4.53 -9.23 14.36
N GLU A 147 -4.79 -10.21 15.20
CA GLU A 147 -5.62 -11.37 14.88
C GLU A 147 -6.98 -11.20 15.53
N LEU A 148 -8.04 -11.35 14.73
CA LEU A 148 -9.42 -11.23 15.17
C LEU A 148 -10.10 -12.59 15.07
N ILE A 149 -10.83 -12.98 16.13
CA ILE A 149 -11.72 -14.13 16.13
C ILE A 149 -13.12 -13.58 16.42
N ASP A 150 -14.07 -13.83 15.52
CA ASP A 150 -15.43 -13.30 15.61
C ASP A 150 -15.45 -11.77 15.83
N ASP A 151 -14.57 -11.05 15.12
CA ASP A 151 -14.35 -9.60 15.21
C ASP A 151 -13.81 -9.09 16.56
N GLU A 152 -13.51 -9.97 17.49
CA GLU A 152 -12.85 -9.62 18.73
C GLU A 152 -11.34 -9.81 18.64
N LEU A 153 -10.61 -8.90 19.29
CA LEU A 153 -9.15 -8.95 19.33
C LEU A 153 -8.71 -10.22 20.08
N ARG A 154 -7.97 -11.07 19.38
CA ARG A 154 -7.23 -12.14 20.00
C ARG A 154 -5.99 -11.55 20.67
N THR A 155 -6.02 -11.44 21.97
CA THR A 155 -4.85 -11.06 22.75
C THR A 155 -3.93 -12.27 22.89
N ASP A 156 -2.73 -12.16 22.39
CA ASP A 156 -1.63 -13.03 22.81
C ASP A 156 -1.21 -12.68 24.24
N LEU A 157 -0.22 -13.40 24.76
CA LEU A 157 0.21 -13.36 26.16
C LEU A 157 0.36 -11.96 26.78
N ASN A 158 0.52 -10.92 25.97
CA ASN A 158 0.73 -9.53 26.42
C ASN A 158 -0.35 -8.55 25.95
N GLY A 159 -1.34 -8.97 25.13
CA GLY A 159 -2.35 -8.06 24.58
C GLY A 159 -1.84 -7.09 23.53
N GLU A 160 -0.63 -7.30 23.01
CA GLU A 160 0.04 -6.42 22.05
C GLU A 160 -0.18 -6.89 20.59
N PRO A 161 -0.18 -5.96 19.62
CA PRO A 161 -0.09 -6.30 18.22
C PRO A 161 1.17 -7.10 17.92
N LYS A 162 1.09 -8.02 16.96
CA LYS A 162 2.28 -8.66 16.40
C LYS A 162 2.94 -7.74 15.40
N HIS A 163 4.25 -7.81 15.27
CA HIS A 163 4.97 -7.01 14.30
C HIS A 163 6.16 -7.75 13.68
N LEU A 164 6.61 -7.24 12.56
CA LEU A 164 7.82 -7.66 11.86
C LEU A 164 8.47 -6.43 11.25
N THR A 165 9.69 -6.13 11.66
CA THR A 165 10.52 -5.10 11.02
C THR A 165 11.12 -5.68 9.74
N ILE A 166 10.89 -5.01 8.64
CA ILE A 166 11.36 -5.38 7.30
C ILE A 166 12.36 -4.35 6.84
N HIS A 167 13.50 -4.81 6.34
CA HIS A 167 14.54 -3.95 5.81
C HIS A 167 14.47 -3.87 4.28
N ARG A 168 14.69 -2.68 3.74
CA ARG A 168 14.80 -2.45 2.28
C ARG A 168 15.79 -3.41 1.62
N SER A 169 16.91 -3.67 2.28
CA SER A 169 18.00 -4.51 1.78
C SER A 169 17.71 -6.01 1.80
N GLU A 170 16.57 -6.45 2.32
CA GLU A 170 16.23 -7.86 2.31
C GLU A 170 16.16 -8.41 0.89
N PRO A 171 16.79 -9.56 0.60
CA PRO A 171 16.75 -10.16 -0.74
C PRO A 171 15.33 -10.34 -1.26
N LYS A 172 14.40 -10.72 -0.39
CA LYS A 172 12.99 -10.89 -0.76
C LYS A 172 12.33 -9.59 -1.24
N VAL A 173 12.65 -8.46 -0.63
CA VAL A 173 12.16 -7.13 -1.06
C VAL A 173 12.69 -6.82 -2.45
N GLN A 174 13.99 -7.01 -2.66
CA GLN A 174 14.65 -6.71 -3.93
C GLN A 174 14.17 -7.63 -5.07
N ASP A 175 14.03 -8.92 -4.80
CA ASP A 175 13.53 -9.91 -5.78
C ASP A 175 12.09 -9.59 -6.21
N LEU A 176 11.22 -9.23 -5.26
CA LEU A 176 9.84 -8.87 -5.56
C LEU A 176 9.74 -7.57 -6.36
N LEU A 177 10.56 -6.57 -6.06
CA LEU A 177 10.64 -5.35 -6.86
C LEU A 177 11.11 -5.65 -8.28
N ALA A 178 12.16 -6.45 -8.44
CA ALA A 178 12.66 -6.86 -9.75
C ALA A 178 11.61 -7.61 -10.59
N GLN A 179 10.73 -8.39 -9.93
CA GLN A 179 9.61 -9.06 -10.60
C GLN A 179 8.47 -8.10 -10.98
N MET A 180 8.11 -7.18 -10.09
CA MET A 180 6.94 -6.31 -10.28
C MET A 180 7.20 -5.16 -11.25
N LEU A 181 8.40 -4.58 -11.23
CA LEU A 181 8.72 -3.38 -12.01
C LEU A 181 8.47 -3.53 -13.52
N PRO A 182 8.92 -4.59 -14.20
CA PRO A 182 8.62 -4.77 -15.63
C PRO A 182 7.11 -4.89 -15.90
N LEU A 183 6.36 -5.53 -15.01
CA LEU A 183 4.91 -5.69 -15.12
C LEU A 183 4.16 -4.37 -14.90
N ALA A 184 4.64 -3.55 -13.98
CA ALA A 184 4.09 -2.23 -13.73
C ALA A 184 4.37 -1.27 -14.89
N HIS A 185 5.57 -1.33 -15.49
CA HIS A 185 5.90 -0.57 -16.70
C HIS A 185 5.07 -1.00 -17.91
N ASP A 186 4.64 -2.25 -18.02
CA ASP A 186 3.69 -2.70 -19.05
C ASP A 186 2.26 -2.24 -18.72
N LEU A 187 1.85 -2.28 -17.44
CA LEU A 187 0.50 -1.91 -17.00
C LEU A 187 0.21 -0.41 -17.14
N LEU A 188 1.17 0.46 -16.75
CA LEU A 188 0.94 1.90 -16.65
C LEU A 188 0.50 2.57 -17.98
N PRO A 189 1.16 2.34 -19.12
CA PRO A 189 0.70 2.91 -20.38
C PRO A 189 -0.67 2.37 -20.81
N ARG A 190 -0.98 1.10 -20.53
CA ARG A 190 -2.29 0.52 -20.82
C ARG A 190 -3.38 1.17 -19.95
N LEU A 191 -3.10 1.44 -18.70
CA LEU A 191 -4.00 2.16 -17.81
C LEU A 191 -4.26 3.58 -18.33
N ARG A 192 -3.22 4.32 -18.68
CA ARG A 192 -3.31 5.69 -19.22
C ARG A 192 -4.14 5.74 -20.50
N ALA A 193 -3.90 4.80 -21.43
CA ALA A 193 -4.67 4.70 -22.67
C ALA A 193 -6.15 4.38 -22.44
N ALA A 194 -6.46 3.46 -21.51
CA ALA A 194 -7.84 3.13 -21.17
C ALA A 194 -8.58 4.32 -20.53
N LEU A 195 -7.91 5.07 -19.64
CA LEU A 195 -8.48 6.26 -19.03
C LEU A 195 -8.77 7.37 -20.02
N GLN A 196 -7.84 7.60 -20.97
CA GLN A 196 -8.03 8.57 -22.05
C GLN A 196 -9.23 8.18 -22.92
N PHE A 197 -9.33 6.92 -23.33
CA PHE A 197 -10.44 6.44 -24.14
C PHE A 197 -11.80 6.62 -23.45
N GLU A 198 -11.89 6.35 -22.15
CA GLU A 198 -13.11 6.59 -21.39
C GLU A 198 -13.49 8.08 -21.31
N GLN A 199 -12.52 8.98 -21.20
CA GLN A 199 -12.75 10.43 -21.20
C GLN A 199 -13.27 10.92 -22.57
N GLU A 200 -12.72 10.39 -23.65
CA GLU A 200 -13.16 10.72 -25.02
C GLU A 200 -14.58 10.23 -25.30
N LEU A 201 -15.00 9.09 -24.72
CA LEU A 201 -16.38 8.59 -24.86
C LEU A 201 -17.41 9.36 -24.00
N ALA A 202 -16.97 10.05 -22.95
CA ALA A 202 -17.84 10.81 -22.05
C ALA A 202 -18.00 12.29 -22.44
N SER A 203 -17.21 12.76 -23.42
CA SER A 203 -17.23 14.14 -23.94
C SER A 203 -18.13 14.29 -25.16
#